data_dee517c4b8b5e9a773ed7d4c4201a6d1
#
_entry.id   dee517c4b8b5e9a773ed7d4c4201a6d1
#
_cell.length_a   1.000
_cell.length_b   1.000
_cell.length_c   1.000
_cell.angle_alpha   90.00
_cell.angle_beta   90.00
_cell.angle_gamma   90.00
#
_symmetry.space_group_name_H-M   'P 1'
#
loop_
_entity.id
_entity.type
_entity.pdbx_description
1 polymer ?
#
loop_
_entity_poly.entity_id
_entity_poly.type
_entity_poly.pdbx_seq_one_letter_code
_entity_poly.pdbx_strand_id
1 'polypeptide(L)'
;MSLSVAIQMDPIQGVDIDADTTFRMAEEAQARGHELFFYTPDRLTWDEGRVKATGWPLIVRRERGNHFELGEARTVDLSTFDVVLLRQDPPFDMSYVTNTHMLERLKGSALVINDPFWVRNCPEKLLVLDFADLSPATADPGPWDRPAGRPGGPHP
;
A
#
# COMPACT_ATOMS: atom_id res chain seq x y z
N MET A 1 -1.02 -20.33 -15.16
CA MET A 1 -0.53 -19.12 -15.86
C MET A 1 0.27 -18.32 -14.84
N SER A 2 1.51 -17.98 -15.13
CA SER A 2 2.31 -17.11 -14.25
C SER A 2 1.87 -15.67 -14.46
N LEU A 3 1.74 -14.90 -13.38
CA LEU A 3 1.49 -13.46 -13.41
C LEU A 3 2.75 -12.71 -13.00
N SER A 4 2.89 -11.48 -13.50
CA SER A 4 3.86 -10.50 -13.06
C SER A 4 3.22 -9.57 -12.02
N VAL A 5 3.76 -9.53 -10.81
CA VAL A 5 3.19 -8.81 -9.67
C VAL A 5 4.20 -7.78 -9.15
N ALA A 6 3.88 -6.50 -9.30
CA ALA A 6 4.64 -5.42 -8.68
C ALA A 6 4.05 -5.09 -7.30
N ILE A 7 4.90 -4.93 -6.30
CA ILE A 7 4.49 -4.67 -4.91
C ILE A 7 5.08 -3.33 -4.47
N GLN A 8 4.19 -2.33 -4.28
CA GLN A 8 4.54 -1.07 -3.63
C GLN A 8 4.34 -1.23 -2.13
N MET A 9 5.43 -1.26 -1.37
CA MET A 9 5.39 -1.38 0.08
C MET A 9 6.59 -0.68 0.72
N ASP A 10 6.55 -0.52 2.02
CA ASP A 10 7.68 0.00 2.81
C ASP A 10 8.91 -0.91 2.74
N PRO A 11 10.09 -0.45 3.17
CA PRO A 11 11.31 -1.22 3.04
C PRO A 11 11.20 -2.63 3.61
N ILE A 12 11.37 -3.64 2.77
CA ILE A 12 11.19 -5.07 3.10
C ILE A 12 12.11 -5.55 4.23
N GLN A 13 13.20 -4.83 4.48
CA GLN A 13 14.14 -5.12 5.57
C GLN A 13 13.50 -5.03 6.96
N GLY A 14 12.48 -4.17 7.12
CA GLY A 14 11.77 -3.94 8.38
C GLY A 14 10.53 -4.79 8.59
N VAL A 15 10.20 -5.68 7.66
CA VAL A 15 8.96 -6.47 7.70
C VAL A 15 9.01 -7.52 8.80
N ASP A 16 7.97 -7.59 9.62
CA ASP A 16 7.73 -8.72 10.52
C ASP A 16 7.04 -9.86 9.74
N ILE A 17 7.80 -10.88 9.38
CA ILE A 17 7.33 -12.02 8.57
C ILE A 17 6.18 -12.81 9.20
N ASP A 18 5.95 -12.66 10.50
CA ASP A 18 4.89 -13.38 11.22
C ASP A 18 3.58 -12.57 11.29
N ALA A 19 3.64 -11.25 11.12
CA ALA A 19 2.50 -10.34 11.25
C ALA A 19 2.12 -9.62 9.95
N ASP A 20 3.06 -9.43 9.02
CA ASP A 20 2.83 -8.62 7.82
C ASP A 20 2.01 -9.36 6.76
N THR A 21 0.87 -8.78 6.41
CA THR A 21 -0.05 -9.35 5.41
C THR A 21 0.48 -9.22 3.98
N THR A 22 1.27 -8.20 3.67
CA THR A 22 1.87 -8.01 2.35
C THR A 22 2.93 -9.08 2.09
N PHE A 23 3.74 -9.39 3.12
CA PHE A 23 4.69 -10.49 3.04
C PHE A 23 4.00 -11.83 2.79
N ARG A 24 2.86 -12.10 3.47
CA ARG A 24 2.05 -13.31 3.23
C ARG A 24 1.49 -13.38 1.82
N MET A 25 1.07 -12.25 1.26
CA MET A 25 0.62 -12.18 -0.13
C MET A 25 1.77 -12.48 -1.11
N ALA A 26 2.96 -11.96 -0.83
CA ALA A 26 4.16 -12.24 -1.63
C ALA A 26 4.55 -13.74 -1.58
N GLU A 27 4.55 -14.36 -0.39
CA GLU A 27 4.79 -15.80 -0.24
C GLU A 27 3.81 -16.64 -1.07
N GLU A 28 2.52 -16.34 -0.98
CA GLU A 28 1.47 -17.07 -1.71
C GLU A 28 1.59 -16.86 -3.23
N ALA A 29 1.84 -15.64 -3.66
CA ALA A 29 2.04 -15.34 -5.08
C ALA A 29 3.25 -16.10 -5.64
N GLN A 30 4.36 -16.11 -4.93
CA GLN A 30 5.56 -16.88 -5.30
C GLN A 30 5.30 -18.40 -5.32
N ALA A 31 4.57 -18.93 -4.33
CA ALA A 31 4.22 -20.35 -4.28
C ALA A 31 3.34 -20.80 -5.47
N ARG A 32 2.55 -19.88 -6.02
CA ARG A 32 1.77 -20.09 -7.27
C ARG A 32 2.58 -19.91 -8.54
N GLY A 33 3.88 -19.59 -8.44
CA GLY A 33 4.77 -19.42 -9.58
C GLY A 33 4.65 -18.05 -10.25
N HIS A 34 4.20 -17.02 -9.53
CA HIS A 34 4.17 -15.65 -10.02
C HIS A 34 5.53 -14.97 -9.85
N GLU A 35 5.85 -14.04 -10.75
CA GLU A 35 7.06 -13.24 -10.67
C GLU A 35 6.81 -12.00 -9.85
N LEU A 36 7.67 -11.74 -8.84
CA LEU A 36 7.54 -10.61 -7.94
C LEU A 36 8.55 -9.52 -8.27
N PHE A 37 8.10 -8.28 -8.19
CA PHE A 37 8.91 -7.08 -8.30
C PHE A 37 8.57 -6.14 -7.14
N PHE A 38 9.57 -5.74 -6.37
CA PHE A 38 9.41 -4.89 -5.20
C PHE A 38 9.93 -3.48 -5.48
N TYR A 39 9.20 -2.46 -5.01
CA TYR A 39 9.67 -1.09 -4.98
C TYR A 39 9.04 -0.32 -3.81
N THR A 40 9.76 0.71 -3.31
CA THR A 40 9.26 1.60 -2.28
C THR A 40 8.50 2.79 -2.87
N PRO A 41 7.55 3.40 -2.14
CA PRO A 41 6.69 4.48 -2.65
C PRO A 41 7.45 5.69 -3.24
N ASP A 42 8.62 6.01 -2.69
CA ASP A 42 9.51 7.09 -3.14
C ASP A 42 10.20 6.84 -4.48
N ARG A 43 10.09 5.60 -5.00
CA ARG A 43 10.67 5.18 -6.27
C ARG A 43 9.68 5.11 -7.42
N LEU A 44 8.43 5.53 -7.16
CA LEU A 44 7.41 5.70 -8.19
C LEU A 44 7.64 7.02 -8.92
N THR A 45 7.58 7.00 -10.25
CA THR A 45 7.81 8.17 -11.08
C THR A 45 6.81 8.24 -12.24
N TRP A 46 6.46 9.48 -12.64
CA TRP A 46 5.77 9.73 -13.88
C TRP A 46 6.78 10.27 -14.89
N ASP A 47 6.98 9.52 -15.98
CA ASP A 47 7.97 9.86 -16.98
C ASP A 47 7.43 9.53 -18.38
N GLU A 48 7.49 10.50 -19.30
CA GLU A 48 7.03 10.38 -20.69
C GLU A 48 5.61 9.80 -20.85
N GLY A 49 4.68 10.18 -19.96
CA GLY A 49 3.30 9.70 -20.00
C GLY A 49 3.10 8.30 -19.41
N ARG A 50 4.11 7.72 -18.76
CA ARG A 50 4.10 6.38 -18.18
C ARG A 50 4.36 6.40 -16.69
N VAL A 51 3.74 5.46 -16.00
CA VAL A 51 4.00 5.20 -14.57
C VAL A 51 5.14 4.20 -14.48
N LYS A 52 6.30 4.65 -14.04
CA LYS A 52 7.50 3.84 -13.89
C LYS A 52 7.86 3.67 -12.42
N ALA A 53 8.49 2.56 -12.07
CA ALA A 53 9.09 2.34 -10.77
C ALA A 53 10.52 1.81 -10.91
N THR A 54 11.42 2.30 -10.03
CA THR A 54 12.74 1.72 -9.87
C THR A 54 12.73 0.78 -8.68
N GLY A 55 13.03 -0.48 -8.90
CA GLY A 55 12.93 -1.52 -7.88
C GLY A 55 13.70 -2.78 -8.25
N TRP A 56 13.32 -3.89 -7.65
CA TRP A 56 14.07 -5.14 -7.71
C TRP A 56 13.15 -6.34 -7.96
N PRO A 57 13.56 -7.33 -8.76
CA PRO A 57 13.02 -8.68 -8.67
C PRO A 57 13.12 -9.17 -7.24
N LEU A 58 12.06 -9.80 -6.73
CA LEU A 58 11.96 -10.21 -5.34
C LEU A 58 11.75 -11.72 -5.23
N ILE A 59 12.50 -12.34 -4.34
CA ILE A 59 12.24 -13.68 -3.83
C ILE A 59 12.03 -13.57 -2.32
N VAL A 60 10.98 -14.21 -1.81
CA VAL A 60 10.69 -14.23 -0.38
C VAL A 60 10.82 -15.63 0.20
N ARG A 61 11.21 -15.72 1.47
CA ARG A 61 11.31 -16.98 2.22
C ARG A 61 10.97 -16.75 3.69
N ARG A 62 10.31 -17.69 4.31
CA ARG A 62 9.92 -17.56 5.73
C ARG A 62 11.08 -17.97 6.63
N GLU A 63 12.14 -17.14 6.64
CA GLU A 63 13.35 -17.33 7.44
C GLU A 63 13.73 -16.00 8.09
N ARG A 64 13.69 -15.92 9.42
CA ARG A 64 14.03 -14.70 10.17
C ARG A 64 15.48 -14.28 9.92
N GLY A 65 15.65 -13.02 9.56
CA GLY A 65 16.98 -12.44 9.23
C GLY A 65 17.46 -12.76 7.81
N ASN A 66 16.74 -13.61 7.06
CA ASN A 66 17.03 -13.94 5.67
C ASN A 66 15.74 -14.14 4.86
N HIS A 67 14.74 -13.27 5.09
CA HIS A 67 13.38 -13.44 4.59
C HIS A 67 13.18 -12.97 3.15
N PHE A 68 14.14 -12.33 2.53
CA PHE A 68 14.05 -11.87 1.15
C PHE A 68 15.41 -11.95 0.44
N GLU A 69 15.33 -11.94 -0.88
CA GLU A 69 16.46 -11.75 -1.78
C GLU A 69 16.03 -10.78 -2.89
N LEU A 70 16.87 -9.79 -3.16
CA LEU A 70 16.64 -8.79 -4.20
C LEU A 70 17.58 -9.06 -5.38
N GLY A 71 17.03 -9.10 -6.57
CA GLY A 71 17.81 -9.14 -7.80
C GLY A 71 18.46 -7.80 -8.15
N GLU A 72 18.89 -7.64 -9.38
CA GLU A 72 19.46 -6.39 -9.88
C GLU A 72 18.39 -5.29 -9.98
N ALA A 73 18.70 -4.11 -9.47
CA ALA A 73 17.81 -2.96 -9.52
C ALA A 73 17.56 -2.51 -10.97
N ARG A 74 16.30 -2.26 -11.32
CA ARG A 74 15.92 -1.78 -12.64
C ARG A 74 14.71 -0.86 -12.61
N THR A 75 14.61 0.04 -13.57
CA THR A 75 13.40 0.84 -13.82
C THR A 75 12.48 0.11 -14.79
N VAL A 76 11.22 -0.03 -14.42
CA VAL A 76 10.19 -0.74 -15.20
C VAL A 76 8.98 0.15 -15.44
N ASP A 77 8.28 -0.08 -16.53
CA ASP A 77 6.95 0.48 -16.78
C ASP A 77 5.90 -0.41 -16.07
N LEU A 78 5.18 0.14 -15.11
CA LEU A 78 4.19 -0.62 -14.34
C LEU A 78 2.99 -1.06 -15.16
N SER A 79 2.74 -0.46 -16.34
CA SER A 79 1.68 -0.89 -17.24
C SER A 79 1.95 -2.26 -17.90
N THR A 80 3.17 -2.77 -17.78
CA THR A 80 3.57 -4.10 -18.29
C THR A 80 3.32 -5.23 -17.30
N PHE A 81 2.93 -4.90 -16.08
CA PHE A 81 2.59 -5.88 -15.04
C PHE A 81 1.12 -6.29 -15.11
N ASP A 82 0.83 -7.53 -14.75
CA ASP A 82 -0.55 -8.00 -14.62
C ASP A 82 -1.23 -7.40 -13.38
N VAL A 83 -0.48 -7.30 -12.27
CA VAL A 83 -0.97 -6.81 -10.98
C VAL A 83 0.03 -5.85 -10.33
N VAL A 84 -0.49 -4.77 -9.75
CA VAL A 84 0.25 -3.87 -8.86
C VAL A 84 -0.43 -3.86 -7.51
N LEU A 85 0.27 -4.29 -6.46
CA LEU A 85 -0.21 -4.25 -5.08
C LEU A 85 0.16 -2.90 -4.46
N LEU A 86 -0.84 -2.07 -4.15
CA LEU A 86 -0.69 -0.83 -3.39
C LEU A 86 -0.77 -1.16 -1.90
N ARG A 87 0.39 -1.32 -1.26
CA ARG A 87 0.54 -1.84 0.09
C ARG A 87 1.48 -1.00 0.97
N GLN A 88 1.70 0.27 0.62
CA GLN A 88 2.44 1.17 1.50
C GLN A 88 1.65 1.47 2.77
N ASP A 89 2.36 1.59 3.88
CA ASP A 89 1.79 1.96 5.17
C ASP A 89 1.58 3.48 5.31
N PRO A 90 0.78 3.95 6.28
CA PRO A 90 0.67 5.36 6.63
C PRO A 90 2.05 5.97 6.95
N PRO A 91 2.23 7.31 6.83
CA PRO A 91 1.16 8.32 6.90
C PRO A 91 0.43 8.53 5.57
N PHE A 92 -0.87 8.83 5.64
CA PHE A 92 -1.68 9.24 4.51
C PHE A 92 -1.48 10.74 4.25
N ASP A 93 -0.35 11.07 3.67
CA ASP A 93 0.11 12.42 3.37
C ASP A 93 -0.01 12.76 1.87
N MET A 94 0.48 13.93 1.45
CA MET A 94 0.44 14.34 0.05
C MET A 94 1.28 13.44 -0.87
N SER A 95 2.32 12.82 -0.36
CA SER A 95 3.11 11.84 -1.13
C SER A 95 2.28 10.60 -1.40
N TYR A 96 1.59 10.09 -0.37
CA TYR A 96 0.67 8.97 -0.52
C TYR A 96 -0.43 9.27 -1.55
N VAL A 97 -1.10 10.44 -1.42
CA VAL A 97 -2.15 10.89 -2.34
C VAL A 97 -1.60 11.00 -3.77
N THR A 98 -0.40 11.56 -3.95
CA THR A 98 0.24 11.67 -5.27
C THR A 98 0.49 10.29 -5.89
N ASN A 99 1.00 9.34 -5.12
CA ASN A 99 1.22 7.98 -5.58
C ASN A 99 -0.09 7.31 -6.02
N THR A 100 -1.20 7.52 -5.29
CA THR A 100 -2.51 7.00 -5.72
C THR A 100 -2.97 7.59 -7.05
N HIS A 101 -2.73 8.88 -7.30
CA HIS A 101 -3.04 9.51 -8.60
C HIS A 101 -2.19 8.95 -9.74
N MET A 102 -0.92 8.65 -9.50
CA MET A 102 -0.08 8.01 -10.50
C MET A 102 -0.54 6.58 -10.80
N LEU A 103 -0.78 5.77 -9.76
CA LEU A 103 -1.21 4.38 -9.92
C LEU A 103 -2.59 4.26 -10.59
N GLU A 104 -3.49 5.22 -10.37
CA GLU A 104 -4.79 5.26 -11.05
C GLU A 104 -4.67 5.33 -12.59
N ARG A 105 -3.54 5.86 -13.12
CA ARG A 105 -3.26 5.89 -14.54
C ARG A 105 -3.00 4.52 -15.17
N LEU A 106 -2.78 3.51 -14.35
CA LEU A 106 -2.62 2.11 -14.80
C LEU A 106 -3.97 1.44 -15.12
N LYS A 107 -5.09 2.13 -14.88
CA LYS A 107 -6.42 1.57 -15.14
C LYS A 107 -6.57 1.14 -16.61
N GLY A 108 -6.90 -0.13 -16.78
CA GLY A 108 -7.04 -0.75 -18.12
C GLY A 108 -5.77 -1.40 -18.67
N SER A 109 -4.60 -1.19 -18.05
CA SER A 109 -3.35 -1.87 -18.41
C SER A 109 -2.86 -2.85 -17.35
N ALA A 110 -2.98 -2.49 -16.07
CA ALA A 110 -2.66 -3.36 -14.95
C ALA A 110 -3.78 -3.34 -13.90
N LEU A 111 -3.97 -4.45 -13.19
CA LEU A 111 -4.88 -4.51 -12.06
C LEU A 111 -4.20 -3.94 -10.81
N VAL A 112 -4.63 -2.79 -10.32
CA VAL A 112 -4.10 -2.20 -9.09
C VAL A 112 -4.97 -2.59 -7.89
N ILE A 113 -4.38 -3.20 -6.88
CA ILE A 113 -5.01 -3.62 -5.62
C ILE A 113 -4.19 -3.06 -4.43
N ASN A 114 -4.76 -2.31 -3.53
CA ASN A 114 -6.13 -1.76 -3.47
C ASN A 114 -6.35 -0.73 -4.58
N ASP A 115 -7.62 -0.52 -4.97
CA ASP A 115 -7.96 0.47 -5.98
C ASP A 115 -7.57 1.89 -5.50
N PRO A 116 -6.71 2.61 -6.25
CA PRO A 116 -6.15 3.89 -5.82
C PRO A 116 -7.20 4.99 -5.62
N PHE A 117 -8.28 4.96 -6.40
CA PHE A 117 -9.38 5.91 -6.25
C PHE A 117 -10.07 5.73 -4.89
N TRP A 118 -10.40 4.50 -4.52
CA TRP A 118 -11.10 4.22 -3.28
C TRP A 118 -10.19 4.40 -2.06
N VAL A 119 -8.93 4.02 -2.14
CA VAL A 119 -7.93 4.30 -1.09
C VAL A 119 -7.88 5.79 -0.76
N ARG A 120 -7.90 6.64 -1.77
CA ARG A 120 -7.84 8.10 -1.60
C ARG A 120 -9.15 8.72 -1.14
N ASN A 121 -10.30 8.25 -1.68
CA ASN A 121 -11.60 8.91 -1.51
C ASN A 121 -12.48 8.28 -0.42
N CYS A 122 -12.10 7.10 0.10
CA CYS A 122 -12.80 6.43 1.20
C CYS A 122 -11.83 6.14 2.35
N PRO A 123 -11.32 7.19 3.04
CA PRO A 123 -10.44 6.98 4.18
C PRO A 123 -11.19 6.23 5.29
N GLU A 124 -10.65 5.12 5.73
CA GLU A 124 -11.32 4.15 6.63
C GLU A 124 -11.91 4.78 7.90
N LYS A 125 -11.25 5.82 8.44
CA LYS A 125 -11.66 6.49 9.68
C LYS A 125 -12.82 7.47 9.50
N LEU A 126 -13.02 7.98 8.27
CA LEU A 126 -14.12 8.87 7.96
C LEU A 126 -15.30 8.13 7.34
N LEU A 127 -15.05 7.04 6.62
CA LEU A 127 -16.10 6.22 6.02
C LEU A 127 -17.11 5.69 7.06
N VAL A 128 -16.66 5.46 8.28
CA VAL A 128 -17.52 5.02 9.39
C VAL A 128 -18.66 6.01 9.68
N LEU A 129 -18.48 7.30 9.37
CA LEU A 129 -19.50 8.34 9.58
C LEU A 129 -20.73 8.18 8.68
N ASP A 130 -20.58 7.51 7.53
CA ASP A 130 -21.68 7.19 6.63
C ASP A 130 -22.59 6.07 7.20
N PHE A 131 -22.16 5.41 8.28
CA PHE A 131 -22.83 4.30 8.95
C PHE A 131 -23.11 4.62 10.42
N ALA A 132 -23.67 5.80 10.68
CA ALA A 132 -23.89 6.32 12.03
C ALA A 132 -24.75 5.41 12.90
N ASP A 133 -25.71 4.70 12.32
CA ASP A 133 -26.60 3.73 13.00
C ASP A 133 -25.91 2.43 13.40
N LEU A 134 -24.74 2.14 12.80
CA LEU A 134 -23.91 0.96 13.12
C LEU A 134 -22.71 1.32 14.00
N SER A 135 -22.52 2.61 14.28
CA SER A 135 -21.34 3.13 14.97
C SER A 135 -21.71 3.60 16.37
N PRO A 136 -20.84 3.42 17.39
CA PRO A 136 -21.01 4.10 18.66
C PRO A 136 -20.97 5.61 18.45
N ALA A 137 -21.57 6.37 19.37
CA ALA A 137 -21.54 7.83 19.33
C ALA A 137 -20.07 8.31 19.30
N THR A 138 -19.61 8.66 18.13
CA THR A 138 -18.22 9.04 17.86
C THR A 138 -18.20 10.46 17.32
N ALA A 139 -17.41 11.33 17.95
CA ALA A 139 -17.03 12.60 17.38
C ALA A 139 -15.52 12.57 17.13
N ASP A 140 -15.12 12.74 15.86
CA ASP A 140 -13.73 13.07 15.55
C ASP A 140 -13.64 14.59 15.31
N PRO A 141 -13.24 15.38 16.34
CA PRO A 141 -13.15 16.84 16.20
C PRO A 141 -12.04 17.31 15.25
N GLY A 142 -11.30 16.37 14.64
CA GLY A 142 -10.11 16.71 13.86
C GLY A 142 -8.98 17.31 14.73
N PRO A 143 -7.79 17.54 14.16
CA PRO A 143 -6.66 18.09 14.92
C PRO A 143 -6.85 19.56 15.32
N TRP A 144 -7.82 20.26 14.76
CA TRP A 144 -8.00 21.72 14.93
C TRP A 144 -9.00 22.13 16.00
N ASP A 145 -9.88 21.22 16.47
CA ASP A 145 -10.98 21.52 17.40
C ASP A 145 -10.83 20.83 18.78
N ARG A 146 -9.63 20.54 19.23
CA ARG A 146 -9.45 20.16 20.63
C ARG A 146 -9.45 21.42 21.49
N PRO A 147 -10.55 21.75 22.20
CA PRO A 147 -10.47 22.76 23.20
C PRO A 147 -9.45 22.32 24.26
N ALA A 148 -8.42 23.15 24.49
CA ALA A 148 -7.48 22.92 25.56
C ALA A 148 -8.26 22.80 26.87
N GLY A 149 -8.30 21.58 27.45
CA GLY A 149 -8.73 21.32 28.81
C GLY A 149 -10.22 21.05 29.04
N ARG A 150 -10.77 19.94 28.53
CA ARG A 150 -11.87 19.28 29.25
C ARG A 150 -11.29 18.16 30.13
N PRO A 151 -11.42 18.26 31.46
CA PRO A 151 -11.14 17.11 32.33
C PRO A 151 -12.14 16.02 32.03
N GLY A 152 -11.65 14.78 31.89
CA GLY A 152 -12.48 13.61 31.64
C GLY A 152 -13.57 13.49 32.69
N GLY A 153 -14.84 13.50 32.28
CA GLY A 153 -15.95 13.11 33.10
C GLY A 153 -15.89 11.60 33.40
N PRO A 154 -16.41 11.15 34.55
CA PRO A 154 -16.41 9.74 34.88
C PRO A 154 -17.28 8.96 33.90
N HIS A 155 -16.72 7.87 33.35
CA HIS A 155 -17.49 6.88 32.65
C HIS A 155 -18.44 6.15 33.58
N PRO A 156 -19.71 5.87 33.18
CA PRO A 156 -20.63 5.03 33.95
C PRO A 156 -20.14 3.58 33.98
#